data_3bddd162c860d8c6d09ebfcd7a4d6d20
#
_entry.id   3bddd162c860d8c6d09ebfcd7a4d6d20
#
_cell.length_a   1.000
_cell.length_b   1.000
_cell.length_c   1.000
_cell.angle_alpha   90.00
_cell.angle_beta   90.00
_cell.angle_gamma   90.00
#
_symmetry.space_group_name_H-M   'P 1'
#
loop_
_entity.id
_entity.type
_entity.pdbx_description
1 polymer ?
#
loop_
_entity_poly.entity_id
_entity_poly.type
_entity_poly.pdbx_seq_one_letter_code
_entity_poly.pdbx_strand_id
1 'polypeptide(L)'
;MSEESNQQVATEFSGKLAKPPWGYRQWMLTGNPAIFFDHLANRFGDFVHYRGAFNFYLINHPDLIKAVLQQTNKNFDKNTPIYRRFANAFGNGLVVSEDNQWRCQRKLMQPMFGHRAIEQFFPVMIESTNEMLARWQARPNQHSSFD
;
A
#
# COMPACT_ATOMS: atom_id res chain seq x y z
N MET A 1 24.12 -6.60 7.23
CA MET A 1 23.15 -7.70 7.41
C MET A 1 23.16 -8.46 6.12
N SER A 2 23.68 -9.64 6.18
CA SER A 2 24.32 -10.39 5.09
C SER A 2 23.33 -11.12 4.17
N GLU A 3 23.76 -11.40 2.94
CA GLU A 3 23.08 -12.27 1.96
C GLU A 3 22.64 -13.61 2.58
N GLU A 4 23.38 -14.12 3.56
CA GLU A 4 23.04 -15.32 4.33
C GLU A 4 21.69 -15.21 5.06
N SER A 5 21.37 -14.05 5.64
CA SER A 5 20.07 -13.84 6.32
C SER A 5 18.91 -13.87 5.31
N ASN A 6 19.10 -13.36 4.11
CA ASN A 6 18.08 -13.37 3.06
C ASN A 6 17.88 -14.76 2.47
N GLN A 7 18.93 -15.55 2.33
CA GLN A 7 18.84 -16.95 1.90
C GLN A 7 18.17 -17.82 2.95
N GLN A 8 18.44 -17.58 4.23
CA GLN A 8 17.79 -18.29 5.33
C GLN A 8 16.28 -18.05 5.37
N VAL A 9 15.84 -16.77 5.24
CA VAL A 9 14.43 -16.43 5.16
C VAL A 9 13.77 -17.07 3.94
N ALA A 10 14.39 -16.99 2.76
CA ALA A 10 13.87 -17.60 1.55
C ALA A 10 13.73 -19.14 1.67
N THR A 11 14.69 -19.81 2.31
CA THR A 11 14.67 -21.26 2.48
C THR A 11 13.63 -21.70 3.52
N GLU A 12 13.51 -20.98 4.61
CA GLU A 12 12.54 -21.26 5.67
C GLU A 12 11.09 -21.18 5.18
N PHE A 13 10.78 -20.21 4.32
CA PHE A 13 9.44 -19.99 3.81
C PHE A 13 9.14 -20.71 2.48
N SER A 14 10.16 -21.21 1.79
CA SER A 14 9.96 -21.96 0.52
C SER A 14 9.09 -23.20 0.72
N GLY A 15 9.24 -23.89 1.86
CA GLY A 15 8.41 -25.06 2.22
C GLY A 15 6.98 -24.74 2.65
N LYS A 16 6.70 -23.48 2.99
CA LYS A 16 5.38 -23.00 3.47
C LYS A 16 4.52 -22.35 2.38
N LEU A 17 5.03 -22.28 1.14
CA LEU A 17 4.30 -21.67 0.02
C LEU A 17 3.08 -22.52 -0.37
N ALA A 18 1.90 -22.06 -0.02
CA ALA A 18 0.66 -22.67 -0.43
C ALA A 18 0.29 -22.28 -1.86
N LYS A 19 -0.27 -23.22 -2.60
CA LYS A 19 -0.69 -23.03 -4.00
C LYS A 19 -2.14 -23.47 -4.16
N PRO A 20 -3.12 -22.56 -3.95
CA PRO A 20 -4.52 -22.87 -4.18
C PRO A 20 -4.77 -23.39 -5.60
N PRO A 21 -5.87 -24.14 -5.87
CA PRO A 21 -6.30 -24.48 -7.20
C PRO A 21 -6.40 -23.26 -8.12
N TRP A 22 -6.19 -23.44 -9.42
CA TRP A 22 -6.29 -22.34 -10.37
C TRP A 22 -7.68 -21.67 -10.33
N GLY A 23 -7.71 -20.34 -10.26
CA GLY A 23 -8.94 -19.56 -10.22
C GLY A 23 -9.75 -19.72 -8.92
N TYR A 24 -9.14 -20.25 -7.84
CA TYR A 24 -9.81 -20.46 -6.56
C TYR A 24 -10.57 -19.22 -6.11
N ARG A 25 -11.90 -19.34 -6.00
CA ARG A 25 -12.82 -18.27 -5.57
C ARG A 25 -12.59 -16.91 -6.25
N GLN A 26 -12.17 -16.91 -7.50
CA GLN A 26 -11.84 -15.69 -8.26
C GLN A 26 -12.98 -14.66 -8.31
N TRP A 27 -14.23 -15.12 -8.23
CA TRP A 27 -15.42 -14.27 -8.19
C TRP A 27 -15.44 -13.31 -6.99
N MET A 28 -14.76 -13.64 -5.90
CA MET A 28 -14.65 -12.77 -4.72
C MET A 28 -13.83 -11.50 -4.98
N LEU A 29 -12.97 -11.50 -6.00
CA LEU A 29 -12.20 -10.31 -6.40
C LEU A 29 -13.08 -9.21 -7.00
N THR A 30 -14.24 -9.56 -7.52
CA THR A 30 -15.18 -8.58 -8.11
C THR A 30 -16.03 -7.87 -7.06
N GLY A 31 -16.13 -8.42 -5.85
CA GLY A 31 -16.83 -7.85 -4.72
C GLY A 31 -15.87 -7.02 -3.84
N ASN A 32 -15.59 -7.53 -2.64
CA ASN A 32 -14.65 -6.90 -1.72
C ASN A 32 -13.30 -7.66 -1.73
N PRO A 33 -12.23 -7.09 -2.32
CA PRO A 33 -10.93 -7.75 -2.37
C PRO A 33 -10.34 -8.08 -1.00
N ALA A 34 -10.63 -7.27 0.02
CA ALA A 34 -10.12 -7.51 1.37
C ALA A 34 -10.65 -8.82 1.96
N ILE A 35 -11.92 -9.14 1.76
CA ILE A 35 -12.54 -10.41 2.19
C ILE A 35 -11.85 -11.59 1.48
N PHE A 36 -11.53 -11.41 0.21
CA PHE A 36 -10.82 -12.46 -0.56
C PHE A 36 -9.42 -12.72 -0.02
N PHE A 37 -8.65 -11.67 0.26
CA PHE A 37 -7.30 -11.82 0.82
C PHE A 37 -7.31 -12.40 2.23
N ASP A 38 -8.24 -11.96 3.07
CA ASP A 38 -8.45 -12.54 4.41
C ASP A 38 -8.79 -14.03 4.33
N HIS A 39 -9.72 -14.40 3.43
CA HIS A 39 -10.06 -15.80 3.20
C HIS A 39 -8.87 -16.64 2.72
N LEU A 40 -8.02 -16.09 1.83
CA LEU A 40 -6.81 -16.79 1.38
C LEU A 40 -5.83 -17.01 2.54
N ALA A 41 -5.57 -15.98 3.34
CA ALA A 41 -4.68 -16.07 4.49
C ALA A 41 -5.18 -17.10 5.51
N ASN A 42 -6.45 -17.03 5.88
CA ASN A 42 -7.06 -17.94 6.86
C ASN A 42 -7.09 -19.41 6.38
N ARG A 43 -7.25 -19.63 5.08
CA ARG A 43 -7.37 -20.98 4.53
C ARG A 43 -6.04 -21.62 4.16
N PHE A 44 -5.09 -20.83 3.67
CA PHE A 44 -3.85 -21.34 3.08
C PHE A 44 -2.59 -20.85 3.80
N GLY A 45 -2.73 -19.95 4.76
CA GLY A 45 -1.63 -19.43 5.58
C GLY A 45 -1.01 -18.14 5.04
N ASP A 46 0.13 -17.79 5.61
CA ASP A 46 0.74 -16.45 5.46
C ASP A 46 1.53 -16.24 4.17
N PHE A 47 1.76 -17.30 3.40
CA PHE A 47 2.50 -17.23 2.13
C PHE A 47 1.79 -18.05 1.05
N VAL A 48 1.11 -17.35 0.15
CA VAL A 48 0.24 -17.97 -0.85
C VAL A 48 0.61 -17.48 -2.25
N HIS A 49 0.85 -18.41 -3.18
CA HIS A 49 0.93 -18.12 -4.60
C HIS A 49 -0.43 -18.36 -5.25
N TYR A 50 -1.18 -17.30 -5.44
CA TYR A 50 -2.46 -17.37 -6.14
C TYR A 50 -2.27 -17.36 -7.66
N ARG A 51 -2.99 -18.26 -8.36
CA ARG A 51 -2.99 -18.39 -9.81
C ARG A 51 -4.43 -18.34 -10.32
N GLY A 52 -4.73 -17.34 -11.15
CA GLY A 52 -6.05 -17.11 -11.72
C GLY A 52 -5.99 -16.08 -12.83
N ALA A 53 -7.02 -15.26 -13.00
CA ALA A 53 -6.99 -14.11 -13.90
C ALA A 53 -5.86 -13.13 -13.54
N PHE A 54 -5.51 -13.09 -12.26
CA PHE A 54 -4.34 -12.37 -11.75
C PHE A 54 -3.42 -13.38 -11.06
N ASN A 55 -2.13 -13.30 -11.35
CA ASN A 55 -1.10 -14.02 -10.62
C ASN A 55 -0.49 -13.08 -9.57
N PHE A 56 -0.50 -13.49 -8.30
CA PHE A 56 0.12 -12.72 -7.24
C PHE A 56 0.58 -13.62 -6.08
N TYR A 57 1.46 -13.08 -5.26
CA TYR A 57 1.85 -13.67 -4.00
C TYR A 57 1.20 -12.88 -2.87
N LEU A 58 0.44 -13.56 -2.01
CA LEU A 58 -0.03 -13.00 -0.75
C LEU A 58 1.01 -13.28 0.32
N ILE A 59 1.49 -12.23 0.96
CA ILE A 59 2.48 -12.29 2.03
C ILE A 59 1.88 -11.62 3.25
N ASN A 60 1.66 -12.41 4.31
CA ASN A 60 1.04 -11.95 5.55
C ASN A 60 1.98 -12.11 6.76
N HIS A 61 3.11 -12.81 6.61
CA HIS A 61 4.08 -12.99 7.68
C HIS A 61 4.97 -11.76 7.85
N PRO A 62 5.15 -11.22 9.09
CA PRO A 62 5.93 -9.99 9.33
C PRO A 62 7.36 -10.04 8.79
N ASP A 63 8.06 -11.16 8.96
CA ASP A 63 9.44 -11.28 8.50
C ASP A 63 9.56 -11.26 6.98
N LEU A 64 8.60 -11.88 6.27
CA LEU A 64 8.54 -11.81 4.81
C LEU A 64 8.21 -10.41 4.32
N ILE A 65 7.28 -9.71 4.98
CA ILE A 65 6.95 -8.32 4.67
C ILE A 65 8.19 -7.44 4.86
N LYS A 66 8.90 -7.61 5.96
CA LYS A 66 10.16 -6.91 6.23
C LYS A 66 11.24 -7.23 5.18
N ALA A 67 11.39 -8.50 4.80
CA ALA A 67 12.33 -8.90 3.78
C ALA A 67 12.05 -8.21 2.44
N VAL A 68 10.78 -8.20 1.98
CA VAL A 68 10.39 -7.57 0.72
C VAL A 68 10.56 -6.05 0.77
N LEU A 69 10.11 -5.40 1.85
CA LEU A 69 10.08 -3.94 1.91
C LEU A 69 11.42 -3.29 2.27
N GLN A 70 12.29 -3.97 3.01
CA GLN A 70 13.51 -3.38 3.55
C GLN A 70 14.79 -4.05 3.04
N GLN A 71 14.83 -5.37 2.98
CA GLN A 71 16.08 -6.11 2.72
C GLN A 71 16.34 -6.32 1.24
N THR A 72 15.32 -6.65 0.47
CA THR A 72 15.42 -7.01 -0.94
C THR A 72 14.68 -6.04 -1.86
N ASN A 73 14.44 -4.82 -1.40
CA ASN A 73 13.67 -3.81 -2.14
C ASN A 73 14.22 -3.50 -3.55
N LYS A 74 15.51 -3.72 -3.78
CA LYS A 74 16.13 -3.57 -5.10
C LYS A 74 15.73 -4.63 -6.12
N ASN A 75 15.18 -5.74 -5.66
CA ASN A 75 14.74 -6.86 -6.49
C ASN A 75 13.26 -6.76 -6.87
N PHE A 76 12.56 -5.77 -6.33
CA PHE A 76 11.14 -5.54 -6.57
C PHE A 76 10.94 -4.17 -7.19
N ASP A 77 10.14 -4.13 -8.24
CA ASP A 77 9.74 -2.90 -8.92
C ASP A 77 8.23 -2.65 -8.78
N LYS A 78 7.80 -1.46 -9.16
CA LYS A 78 6.39 -1.07 -9.22
C LYS A 78 5.78 -1.31 -10.61
N ASN A 79 6.48 -1.99 -11.51
CA ASN A 79 6.04 -2.18 -12.89
C ASN A 79 4.85 -3.16 -13.01
N THR A 80 3.75 -2.82 -12.39
CA THR A 80 2.51 -3.59 -12.44
C THR A 80 1.42 -2.84 -13.22
N PRO A 81 0.40 -3.54 -13.75
CA PRO A 81 -0.70 -2.89 -14.46
C PRO A 81 -1.42 -1.82 -13.61
N ILE A 82 -1.48 -2.00 -12.30
CA ILE A 82 -2.09 -1.04 -11.37
C ILE A 82 -1.27 0.24 -11.33
N TYR A 83 0.03 0.16 -11.08
CA TYR A 83 0.91 1.33 -11.03
C TYR A 83 0.97 2.07 -12.37
N ARG A 84 0.93 1.37 -13.50
CA ARG A 84 0.83 2.01 -14.83
C ARG A 84 -0.46 2.82 -14.98
N ARG A 85 -1.60 2.32 -14.50
CA ARG A 85 -2.85 3.09 -14.49
C ARG A 85 -2.76 4.33 -13.59
N PHE A 86 -2.15 4.20 -12.42
CA PHE A 86 -1.89 5.35 -11.54
C PHE A 86 -0.97 6.38 -12.21
N ALA A 87 0.10 5.95 -12.88
CA ALA A 87 0.98 6.84 -13.62
C ALA A 87 0.25 7.63 -14.71
N ASN A 88 -0.66 6.98 -15.43
CA ASN A 88 -1.47 7.62 -16.47
C ASN A 88 -2.45 8.67 -15.89
N ALA A 89 -3.00 8.42 -14.69
CA ALA A 89 -3.98 9.30 -14.06
C ALA A 89 -3.32 10.47 -13.28
N PHE A 90 -2.22 10.21 -12.58
CA PHE A 90 -1.61 11.14 -11.61
C PHE A 90 -0.20 11.58 -12.00
N GLY A 91 0.31 11.11 -13.12
CA GLY A 91 1.68 11.39 -13.54
C GLY A 91 2.72 10.61 -12.74
N ASN A 92 4.00 10.94 -12.98
CA ASN A 92 5.14 10.22 -12.43
C ASN A 92 5.60 10.80 -11.07
N GLY A 93 4.64 10.94 -10.16
CA GLY A 93 4.87 11.44 -8.80
C GLY A 93 5.48 10.40 -7.86
N LEU A 94 5.69 10.80 -6.59
CA LEU A 94 6.36 10.00 -5.54
C LEU A 94 5.80 8.57 -5.36
N VAL A 95 4.50 8.38 -5.55
CA VAL A 95 3.85 7.06 -5.38
C VAL A 95 4.27 6.09 -6.47
N VAL A 96 4.44 6.59 -7.69
CA VAL A 96 4.67 5.77 -8.90
C VAL A 96 6.12 5.70 -9.30
N SER A 97 6.89 6.78 -9.03
CA SER A 97 8.31 6.86 -9.37
C SER A 97 9.15 5.80 -8.65
N GLU A 98 10.24 5.44 -9.26
CA GLU A 98 11.18 4.41 -8.78
C GLU A 98 12.62 4.95 -8.74
N ASP A 99 13.48 4.19 -8.15
CA ASP A 99 14.93 4.36 -8.12
C ASP A 99 15.39 5.80 -7.81
N ASN A 100 16.20 6.36 -8.69
CA ASN A 100 16.81 7.68 -8.49
C ASN A 100 15.78 8.81 -8.51
N GLN A 101 14.75 8.70 -9.35
CA GLN A 101 13.67 9.70 -9.38
C GLN A 101 12.90 9.73 -8.06
N TRP A 102 12.52 8.57 -7.55
CA TRP A 102 11.86 8.44 -6.26
C TRP A 102 12.74 8.97 -5.12
N ARG A 103 14.03 8.62 -5.11
CA ARG A 103 14.96 9.10 -4.07
C ARG A 103 15.11 10.62 -4.09
N CYS A 104 15.20 11.22 -5.28
CA CYS A 104 15.26 12.66 -5.44
C CYS A 104 13.99 13.34 -4.92
N GLN A 105 12.82 12.89 -5.37
CA GLN A 105 11.52 13.42 -4.94
C GLN A 105 11.33 13.25 -3.42
N ARG A 106 11.61 12.06 -2.89
CA ARG A 106 11.50 11.81 -1.44
C ARG A 106 12.41 12.72 -0.63
N LYS A 107 13.68 12.89 -1.05
CA LYS A 107 14.64 13.76 -0.38
C LYS A 107 14.19 15.21 -0.35
N LEU A 108 13.59 15.70 -1.45
CA LEU A 108 13.05 17.06 -1.54
C LEU A 108 11.82 17.27 -0.66
N MET A 109 10.95 16.25 -0.55
CA MET A 109 9.71 16.35 0.20
C MET A 109 9.88 16.06 1.69
N GLN A 110 10.86 15.23 2.07
CA GLN A 110 11.05 14.76 3.44
C GLN A 110 11.15 15.89 4.50
N PRO A 111 11.84 17.02 4.24
CA PRO A 111 11.91 18.12 5.22
C PRO A 111 10.53 18.73 5.54
N MET A 112 9.58 18.70 4.59
CA MET A 112 8.22 19.25 4.78
C MET A 112 7.39 18.45 5.79
N PHE A 113 7.79 17.21 6.09
CA PHE A 113 7.15 16.33 7.06
C PHE A 113 7.90 16.30 8.41
N GLY A 114 8.91 17.15 8.58
CA GLY A 114 9.58 17.31 9.85
C GLY A 114 8.66 17.99 10.89
N HIS A 115 8.88 17.71 12.17
CA HIS A 115 8.04 18.20 13.27
C HIS A 115 7.80 19.73 13.19
N ARG A 116 8.88 20.49 13.00
CA ARG A 116 8.79 21.97 12.88
C ARG A 116 7.99 22.43 11.66
N ALA A 117 8.08 21.73 10.54
CA ALA A 117 7.32 22.06 9.34
C ALA A 117 5.83 21.78 9.54
N ILE A 118 5.49 20.65 10.20
CA ILE A 118 4.11 20.31 10.52
C ILE A 118 3.51 21.34 11.50
N GLU A 119 4.26 21.79 12.50
CA GLU A 119 3.81 22.84 13.44
C GLU A 119 3.45 24.15 12.73
N GLN A 120 4.16 24.49 11.66
CA GLN A 120 3.86 25.70 10.87
C GLN A 120 2.53 25.61 10.10
N PHE A 121 2.04 24.43 9.82
CA PHE A 121 0.74 24.23 9.19
C PHE A 121 -0.44 24.28 10.15
N PHE A 122 -0.18 24.19 11.45
CA PHE A 122 -1.24 24.15 12.46
C PHE A 122 -2.19 25.37 12.43
N PRO A 123 -1.69 26.64 12.33
CA PRO A 123 -2.57 27.79 12.18
C PRO A 123 -3.49 27.71 10.95
N VAL A 124 -2.96 27.26 9.81
CA VAL A 124 -3.74 27.10 8.56
C VAL A 124 -4.82 26.04 8.72
N MET A 125 -4.51 24.94 9.41
CA MET A 125 -5.50 23.89 9.70
C MET A 125 -6.64 24.41 10.56
N ILE A 126 -6.33 25.21 11.60
CA ILE A 126 -7.33 25.84 12.47
C ILE A 126 -8.20 26.81 11.66
N GLU A 127 -7.58 27.70 10.88
CA GLU A 127 -8.30 28.67 10.05
C GLU A 127 -9.27 27.98 9.08
N SER A 128 -8.78 26.99 8.33
CA SER A 128 -9.61 26.21 7.39
C SER A 128 -10.76 25.49 8.09
N THR A 129 -10.52 24.97 9.29
CA THR A 129 -11.56 24.31 10.09
C THR A 129 -12.62 25.32 10.55
N ASN A 130 -12.20 26.48 11.03
CA ASN A 130 -13.13 27.55 11.47
C ASN A 130 -13.97 28.06 10.31
N GLU A 131 -13.39 28.25 9.13
CA GLU A 131 -14.13 28.61 7.92
C GLU A 131 -15.16 27.54 7.52
N MET A 132 -14.80 26.27 7.62
CA MET A 132 -15.73 25.17 7.36
C MET A 132 -16.89 25.19 8.34
N LEU A 133 -16.61 25.34 9.63
CA LEU A 133 -17.65 25.44 10.67
C LEU A 133 -18.58 26.64 10.46
N ALA A 134 -18.02 27.80 10.13
CA ALA A 134 -18.82 29.01 9.82
C ALA A 134 -19.75 28.78 8.63
N ARG A 135 -19.26 28.11 7.58
CA ARG A 135 -20.10 27.73 6.43
C ARG A 135 -21.21 26.77 6.79
N TRP A 136 -20.97 25.81 7.67
CA TRP A 136 -21.99 24.88 8.15
C TRP A 136 -23.04 25.58 9.03
N GLN A 137 -22.61 26.46 9.94
CA GLN A 137 -23.53 27.26 10.77
C GLN A 137 -24.41 28.21 9.96
N ALA A 138 -23.90 28.74 8.85
CA ALA A 138 -24.67 29.60 7.93
C ALA A 138 -25.72 28.82 7.13
N ARG A 139 -25.74 27.47 7.16
CA ARG A 139 -26.71 26.62 6.46
C ARG A 139 -27.53 25.74 7.45
N PRO A 140 -28.38 26.32 8.31
CA PRO A 140 -28.99 25.60 9.42
C PRO A 140 -30.02 24.52 9.02
N ASN A 141 -30.42 24.42 7.73
CA ASN A 141 -31.52 23.54 7.30
C ASN A 141 -31.13 22.45 6.27
N GLN A 142 -29.84 22.22 6.04
CA GLN A 142 -29.45 21.05 5.26
C GLN A 142 -28.92 19.97 6.18
N HIS A 143 -29.79 19.03 6.56
CA HIS A 143 -29.38 17.72 7.05
C HIS A 143 -28.61 17.05 5.92
N SER A 144 -27.31 17.24 5.85
CA SER A 144 -26.44 16.37 5.07
C SER A 144 -26.33 15.06 5.85
N SER A 145 -27.13 14.06 5.49
CA SER A 145 -26.82 12.67 5.79
C SER A 145 -25.48 12.37 5.08
N PHE A 146 -24.46 12.09 5.86
CA PHE A 146 -23.26 11.44 5.33
C PHE A 146 -23.63 9.97 5.15
N ASP A 147 -23.99 9.57 3.94
CA ASP A 147 -24.02 8.18 3.50
C ASP A 147 -22.62 7.73 3.05
#